data_6d0547bec85c940702d1c8cd7474239a
#
_entry.id   6d0547bec85c940702d1c8cd7474239a
#
_cell.length_a   1.000
_cell.length_b   1.000
_cell.length_c   1.000
_cell.angle_alpha   90.00
_cell.angle_beta   90.00
_cell.angle_gamma   90.00
#
_symmetry.space_group_name_H-M   'P 1'
#
loop_
_entity.id
_entity.type
_entity.pdbx_description
1 polymer ?
#
loop_
_entity_poly.entity_id
_entity_poly.type
_entity_poly.pdbx_seq_one_letter_code
_entity_poly.pdbx_strand_id
1 'polypeptide(L)'
;YLNGARNRLGSSAAVGGTGFLFSQRILDESHGWRFYLLTEDIEFSIHHILRGERIAICEDAVLYDEQPTDFRQSVRQRLRWAKGYIQVFRRYGADLLKGTARGSWSCFDMSMSILPAFILTALGLLANLTLTALSLMQGDGVWFALRSLLECMGSILATLLVLGGITVASEWRRIHAPAWKKIAFTLTFPLFMLTYLPISMAALFMKVEWKPIHHSVNLTSLPSPAVKN
;
A
#
# COMPACT_ATOMS: atom_id res chain seq x y z
N TYR A 1 -8.53 1.11 -8.39
CA TYR A 1 -7.99 0.19 -9.43
C TYR A 1 -7.74 -1.21 -8.87
N LEU A 2 -6.86 -1.36 -7.87
CA LEU A 2 -6.48 -2.67 -7.31
C LEU A 2 -7.67 -3.43 -6.71
N ASN A 3 -8.51 -2.79 -5.91
CA ASN A 3 -9.69 -3.42 -5.30
C ASN A 3 -10.73 -3.82 -6.36
N GLY A 4 -10.90 -3.05 -7.44
CA GLY A 4 -11.75 -3.43 -8.56
C GLY A 4 -11.23 -4.68 -9.28
N ALA A 5 -9.91 -4.77 -9.52
CA ALA A 5 -9.29 -5.97 -10.09
C ALA A 5 -9.48 -7.20 -9.19
N ARG A 6 -9.26 -7.05 -7.88
CA ARG A 6 -9.51 -8.10 -6.87
C ARG A 6 -10.93 -8.63 -6.94
N ASN A 7 -11.89 -7.72 -6.96
CA ASN A 7 -13.30 -8.09 -7.01
C ASN A 7 -13.66 -8.88 -8.27
N ARG A 8 -13.13 -8.48 -9.45
CA ARG A 8 -13.33 -9.17 -10.73
C ARG A 8 -12.67 -10.56 -10.78
N LEU A 9 -11.54 -10.71 -10.10
CA LEU A 9 -10.82 -12.00 -10.00
C LEU A 9 -11.37 -12.92 -8.90
N GLY A 10 -12.48 -12.55 -8.25
CA GLY A 10 -13.06 -13.34 -7.17
C GLY A 10 -12.32 -13.26 -5.83
N SER A 11 -11.28 -12.42 -5.73
CA SER A 11 -10.59 -12.11 -4.48
C SER A 11 -11.37 -11.09 -3.64
N SER A 12 -11.04 -11.00 -2.36
CA SER A 12 -11.58 -9.99 -1.48
C SER A 12 -10.86 -8.66 -1.65
N ALA A 13 -11.62 -7.57 -1.73
CA ALA A 13 -11.05 -6.23 -1.60
C ALA A 13 -10.48 -6.01 -0.19
N ALA A 14 -9.66 -4.98 -0.02
CA ALA A 14 -9.26 -4.48 1.28
C ALA A 14 -10.00 -3.16 1.58
N VAL A 15 -10.43 -2.97 2.81
CA VAL A 15 -10.98 -1.71 3.29
C VAL A 15 -9.87 -0.66 3.31
N GLY A 16 -10.15 0.53 2.80
CA GLY A 16 -9.32 1.71 3.05
C GLY A 16 -9.93 2.52 4.20
N GLY A 17 -9.19 3.29 4.93
CA GLY A 17 -9.61 3.97 6.16
C GLY A 17 -10.87 4.83 6.10
N THR A 18 -11.45 5.02 4.91
CA THR A 18 -12.66 5.83 4.67
C THR A 18 -13.61 5.13 3.70
N GLY A 19 -14.92 5.43 3.81
CA GLY A 19 -15.92 5.02 2.82
C GLY A 19 -16.18 3.52 2.74
N PHE A 20 -16.40 2.85 3.87
CA PHE A 20 -16.80 1.44 3.89
C PHE A 20 -18.06 1.20 4.71
N LEU A 21 -18.78 0.15 4.38
CA LEU A 21 -19.97 -0.32 5.06
C LEU A 21 -19.79 -1.78 5.46
N PHE A 22 -20.35 -2.14 6.59
CA PHE A 22 -20.45 -3.53 7.02
C PHE A 22 -21.80 -3.77 7.73
N SER A 23 -22.24 -5.02 7.73
CA SER A 23 -23.51 -5.38 8.36
C SER A 23 -23.40 -5.38 9.89
N GLN A 24 -24.52 -5.15 10.57
CA GLN A 24 -24.63 -5.26 12.02
C GLN A 24 -24.12 -6.63 12.52
N ARG A 25 -24.40 -7.71 11.78
CA ARG A 25 -23.90 -9.06 12.06
C ARG A 25 -22.39 -9.09 12.34
N ILE A 26 -21.59 -8.38 11.54
CA ILE A 26 -20.12 -8.32 11.67
C ILE A 26 -19.70 -7.71 13.03
N LEU A 27 -20.42 -6.68 13.48
CA LEU A 27 -20.18 -6.07 14.79
C LEU A 27 -20.61 -7.00 15.94
N ASP A 28 -21.78 -7.64 15.81
CA ASP A 28 -22.32 -8.52 16.84
C ASP A 28 -21.42 -9.76 17.04
N GLU A 29 -20.99 -10.39 15.95
CA GLU A 29 -20.03 -11.52 15.97
C GLU A 29 -18.67 -11.13 16.55
N SER A 30 -18.26 -9.89 16.35
CA SER A 30 -16.99 -9.35 16.88
C SER A 30 -17.16 -8.77 18.30
N HIS A 31 -18.38 -8.75 18.88
CA HIS A 31 -18.69 -8.07 20.13
C HIS A 31 -18.23 -6.60 20.14
N GLY A 32 -18.50 -5.88 19.06
CA GLY A 32 -18.10 -4.50 18.82
C GLY A 32 -16.80 -4.36 18.02
N TRP A 33 -16.28 -3.14 17.96
CA TRP A 33 -15.03 -2.84 17.23
C TRP A 33 -13.81 -3.28 18.04
N ARG A 34 -12.96 -4.14 17.47
CA ARG A 34 -11.78 -4.74 18.14
C ARG A 34 -10.46 -4.51 17.40
N PHE A 35 -10.44 -3.63 16.42
CA PHE A 35 -9.31 -3.39 15.55
C PHE A 35 -8.63 -2.09 15.98
N TYR A 36 -7.43 -2.20 16.58
CA TYR A 36 -6.73 -1.08 17.22
C TYR A 36 -5.28 -0.96 16.74
N LEU A 37 -4.86 -1.71 15.74
CA LEU A 37 -3.54 -1.54 15.15
C LEU A 37 -3.47 -0.21 14.39
N LEU A 38 -2.27 0.24 14.07
CA LEU A 38 -2.06 1.53 13.36
C LEU A 38 -2.70 1.58 11.96
N THR A 39 -3.06 0.42 11.41
CA THR A 39 -3.83 0.23 10.18
C THR A 39 -5.02 -0.69 10.50
N GLU A 40 -5.98 -0.14 11.24
CA GLU A 40 -7.18 -0.85 11.71
C GLU A 40 -8.06 -1.36 10.57
N ASP A 41 -8.06 -0.65 9.46
CA ASP A 41 -8.75 -0.98 8.21
C ASP A 41 -8.20 -2.28 7.57
N ILE A 42 -6.90 -2.41 7.51
CA ILE A 42 -6.23 -3.61 7.01
C ILE A 42 -6.36 -4.75 8.02
N GLU A 43 -6.27 -4.47 9.31
CA GLU A 43 -6.52 -5.44 10.37
C GLU A 43 -7.93 -6.02 10.26
N PHE A 44 -8.95 -5.16 10.11
CA PHE A 44 -10.34 -5.54 9.87
C PHE A 44 -10.48 -6.43 8.63
N SER A 45 -9.91 -6.00 7.51
CA SER A 45 -9.98 -6.72 6.24
C SER A 45 -9.43 -8.15 6.37
N ILE A 46 -8.24 -8.30 6.92
CA ILE A 46 -7.57 -9.58 7.05
C ILE A 46 -8.31 -10.49 8.03
N HIS A 47 -8.78 -9.95 9.15
CA HIS A 47 -9.53 -10.72 10.14
C HIS A 47 -10.78 -11.39 9.53
N HIS A 48 -11.51 -10.64 8.70
CA HIS A 48 -12.73 -11.15 8.07
C HIS A 48 -12.43 -12.07 6.87
N ILE A 49 -11.38 -11.79 6.09
CA ILE A 49 -10.92 -12.69 5.02
C ILE A 49 -10.51 -14.05 5.56
N LEU A 50 -9.81 -14.10 6.70
CA LEU A 50 -9.43 -15.36 7.36
C LEU A 50 -10.63 -16.17 7.84
N ARG A 51 -11.78 -15.54 8.07
CA ARG A 51 -13.05 -16.17 8.41
C ARG A 51 -13.91 -16.55 7.20
N GLY A 52 -13.39 -16.33 5.99
CA GLY A 52 -14.10 -16.63 4.74
C GLY A 52 -15.07 -15.55 4.28
N GLU A 53 -15.11 -14.41 4.96
CA GLU A 53 -15.91 -13.26 4.52
C GLU A 53 -15.26 -12.62 3.28
N ARG A 54 -16.10 -12.06 2.42
CA ARG A 54 -15.67 -11.36 1.22
C ARG A 54 -16.04 -9.89 1.28
N ILE A 55 -15.05 -9.04 1.12
CA ILE A 55 -15.22 -7.60 1.00
C ILE A 55 -15.36 -7.27 -0.48
N ALA A 56 -16.49 -6.69 -0.86
CA ALA A 56 -16.75 -6.22 -2.22
C ALA A 56 -16.45 -4.72 -2.34
N ILE A 57 -16.20 -4.25 -3.57
CA ILE A 57 -16.09 -2.83 -3.87
C ILE A 57 -17.33 -2.35 -4.63
N CYS A 58 -17.82 -1.16 -4.29
CA CYS A 58 -18.79 -0.43 -5.06
C CYS A 58 -18.06 0.61 -5.92
N GLU A 59 -17.93 0.38 -7.21
CA GLU A 59 -17.18 1.26 -8.14
C GLU A 59 -17.88 2.61 -8.35
N ASP A 60 -19.19 2.69 -8.10
CA ASP A 60 -20.00 3.91 -8.26
C ASP A 60 -19.95 4.82 -7.01
N ALA A 61 -19.54 4.28 -5.86
CA ALA A 61 -19.36 5.06 -4.64
C ALA A 61 -17.98 5.72 -4.62
N VAL A 62 -17.90 6.91 -5.20
CA VAL A 62 -16.64 7.66 -5.31
C VAL A 62 -16.49 8.61 -4.14
N LEU A 63 -15.37 8.50 -3.44
CA LEU A 63 -14.97 9.37 -2.36
C LEU A 63 -13.72 10.15 -2.75
N TYR A 64 -13.67 11.43 -2.39
CA TYR A 64 -12.48 12.27 -2.51
C TYR A 64 -11.98 12.61 -1.11
N ASP A 65 -10.73 12.28 -0.83
CA ASP A 65 -10.10 12.48 0.45
C ASP A 65 -8.91 13.44 0.33
N GLU A 66 -8.74 14.31 1.34
CA GLU A 66 -7.64 15.26 1.38
C GLU A 66 -6.35 14.54 1.78
N GLN A 67 -5.36 14.59 0.90
CA GLN A 67 -4.04 14.03 1.16
C GLN A 67 -3.08 15.09 1.72
N PRO A 68 -2.07 14.70 2.51
CA PRO A 68 -1.08 15.63 3.04
C PRO A 68 -0.38 16.45 1.95
N THR A 69 -0.42 17.76 2.07
CA THR A 69 0.28 18.70 1.18
C THR A 69 1.72 18.97 1.64
N ASP A 70 2.01 18.74 2.92
CA ASP A 70 3.37 18.86 3.48
C ASP A 70 4.11 17.53 3.42
N PHE A 71 5.35 17.55 2.95
CA PHE A 71 6.17 16.34 2.81
C PHE A 71 6.45 15.65 4.15
N ARG A 72 6.69 16.42 5.22
CA ARG A 72 6.94 15.85 6.57
C ARG A 72 5.70 15.14 7.10
N GLN A 73 4.51 15.70 6.85
CA GLN A 73 3.25 15.07 7.20
C GLN A 73 3.04 13.78 6.41
N SER A 74 3.34 13.79 5.11
CA SER A 74 3.30 12.61 4.25
C SER A 74 4.28 11.51 4.74
N VAL A 75 5.49 11.88 5.16
CA VAL A 75 6.46 10.91 5.74
C VAL A 75 5.91 10.29 7.03
N ARG A 76 5.33 11.09 7.93
CA ARG A 76 4.73 10.59 9.18
C ARG A 76 3.57 9.64 8.91
N GLN A 77 2.70 9.97 7.96
CA GLN A 77 1.58 9.11 7.55
C GLN A 77 2.09 7.76 7.01
N ARG A 78 3.05 7.79 6.09
CA ARG A 78 3.64 6.57 5.50
C ARG A 78 4.41 5.74 6.51
N LEU A 79 5.09 6.38 7.47
CA LEU A 79 5.74 5.70 8.58
C LEU A 79 4.73 4.95 9.46
N ARG A 80 3.57 5.58 9.73
CA ARG A 80 2.45 4.96 10.44
C ARG A 80 1.92 3.75 9.68
N TRP A 81 1.69 3.89 8.37
CA TRP A 81 1.24 2.77 7.54
C TRP A 81 2.25 1.62 7.53
N ALA A 82 3.52 1.92 7.29
CA ALA A 82 4.56 0.89 7.30
C ALA A 82 4.64 0.15 8.64
N LYS A 83 4.54 0.88 9.77
CA LYS A 83 4.48 0.27 11.11
C LYS A 83 3.23 -0.57 11.31
N GLY A 84 2.08 -0.09 10.85
CA GLY A 84 0.82 -0.81 10.90
C GLY A 84 0.87 -2.13 10.12
N TYR A 85 1.40 -2.12 8.91
CA TYR A 85 1.60 -3.35 8.13
C TYR A 85 2.51 -4.37 8.83
N ILE A 86 3.58 -3.91 9.49
CA ILE A 86 4.46 -4.79 10.29
C ILE A 86 3.69 -5.40 11.47
N GLN A 87 2.85 -4.61 12.15
CA GLN A 87 2.02 -5.09 13.26
C GLN A 87 1.01 -6.14 12.79
N VAL A 88 0.30 -5.86 11.69
CA VAL A 88 -0.66 -6.77 11.07
C VAL A 88 0.03 -8.06 10.62
N PHE A 89 1.19 -7.96 9.98
CA PHE A 89 1.94 -9.14 9.55
C PHE A 89 2.39 -10.00 10.75
N ARG A 90 2.85 -9.39 11.83
CA ARG A 90 3.21 -10.13 13.05
C ARG A 90 2.04 -10.85 13.68
N ARG A 91 0.84 -10.26 13.61
CA ARG A 91 -0.37 -10.81 14.23
C ARG A 91 -1.05 -11.88 13.36
N TYR A 92 -1.15 -11.66 12.07
CA TYR A 92 -1.96 -12.46 11.15
C TYR A 92 -1.17 -13.19 10.06
N GLY A 93 0.12 -12.90 9.90
CA GLY A 93 0.93 -13.41 8.78
C GLY A 93 0.96 -14.93 8.72
N ALA A 94 1.13 -15.61 9.86
CA ALA A 94 1.14 -17.08 9.90
C ALA A 94 -0.19 -17.67 9.45
N ASP A 95 -1.32 -17.08 9.83
CA ASP A 95 -2.64 -17.59 9.47
C ASP A 95 -2.99 -17.29 8.02
N LEU A 96 -2.54 -16.15 7.49
CA LEU A 96 -2.61 -15.84 6.06
C LEU A 96 -1.81 -16.84 5.21
N LEU A 97 -0.60 -17.19 5.63
CA LEU A 97 0.22 -18.20 4.93
C LEU A 97 -0.42 -19.58 4.98
N LYS A 98 -1.00 -19.98 6.13
CA LYS A 98 -1.79 -21.21 6.23
C LYS A 98 -3.02 -21.18 5.31
N GLY A 99 -3.75 -20.06 5.27
CA GLY A 99 -4.88 -19.87 4.37
C GLY A 99 -4.48 -20.00 2.90
N THR A 100 -3.34 -19.40 2.54
CA THR A 100 -2.74 -19.51 1.20
C THR A 100 -2.41 -20.97 0.86
N ALA A 101 -1.76 -21.70 1.77
CA ALA A 101 -1.42 -23.12 1.59
C ALA A 101 -2.66 -24.02 1.44
N ARG A 102 -3.81 -23.60 1.99
CA ARG A 102 -5.11 -24.28 1.82
C ARG A 102 -5.86 -23.87 0.53
N GLY A 103 -5.23 -23.07 -0.33
CA GLY A 103 -5.79 -22.66 -1.63
C GLY A 103 -6.64 -21.38 -1.59
N SER A 104 -6.66 -20.62 -0.49
CA SER A 104 -7.39 -19.36 -0.46
C SER A 104 -6.65 -18.27 -1.24
N TRP A 105 -7.22 -17.89 -2.39
CA TRP A 105 -6.70 -16.82 -3.23
C TRP A 105 -6.69 -15.45 -2.51
N SER A 106 -7.74 -15.17 -1.71
CA SER A 106 -7.80 -13.93 -0.94
C SER A 106 -6.71 -13.85 0.15
N CYS A 107 -6.37 -14.98 0.80
CA CYS A 107 -5.26 -15.02 1.75
C CYS A 107 -3.92 -14.80 1.06
N PHE A 108 -3.71 -15.40 -0.13
CA PHE A 108 -2.52 -15.17 -0.94
C PHE A 108 -2.36 -13.69 -1.31
N ASP A 109 -3.41 -13.08 -1.87
CA ASP A 109 -3.40 -11.69 -2.30
C ASP A 109 -3.17 -10.72 -1.10
N MET A 110 -3.81 -10.98 0.05
CA MET A 110 -3.54 -10.21 1.27
C MET A 110 -2.13 -10.43 1.80
N SER A 111 -1.60 -11.66 1.73
CA SER A 111 -0.20 -11.92 2.07
C SER A 111 0.74 -11.08 1.20
N MET A 112 0.53 -11.06 -0.11
CA MET A 112 1.31 -10.24 -1.03
C MET A 112 1.17 -8.72 -0.78
N SER A 113 0.03 -8.30 -0.25
CA SER A 113 -0.24 -6.88 0.04
C SER A 113 0.43 -6.40 1.33
N ILE A 114 0.50 -7.25 2.35
CA ILE A 114 1.10 -6.92 3.66
C ILE A 114 2.52 -7.44 3.81
N LEU A 115 2.91 -8.47 3.03
CA LEU A 115 4.29 -8.93 2.91
C LEU A 115 5.03 -7.82 2.15
N PRO A 116 5.72 -7.00 2.85
CA PRO A 116 5.98 -5.72 2.25
C PRO A 116 6.97 -5.85 1.11
N ALA A 117 6.80 -4.96 0.17
CA ALA A 117 7.81 -4.65 -0.81
C ALA A 117 9.22 -4.57 -0.19
N PHE A 118 9.35 -4.23 1.11
CA PHE A 118 10.63 -4.21 1.80
C PHE A 118 11.24 -5.60 2.05
N ILE A 119 10.47 -6.67 2.28
CA ILE A 119 11.04 -8.02 2.39
C ILE A 119 11.56 -8.45 1.02
N LEU A 120 10.80 -8.23 -0.04
CA LEU A 120 11.25 -8.52 -1.40
C LEU A 120 12.45 -7.66 -1.77
N THR A 121 12.45 -6.38 -1.39
CA THR A 121 13.58 -5.48 -1.59
C THR A 121 14.80 -5.92 -0.77
N ALA A 122 14.61 -6.31 0.49
CA ALA A 122 15.70 -6.81 1.34
C ALA A 122 16.30 -8.11 0.80
N LEU A 123 15.44 -9.03 0.33
CA LEU A 123 15.90 -10.27 -0.33
C LEU A 123 16.63 -9.97 -1.64
N GLY A 124 16.12 -9.05 -2.44
CA GLY A 124 16.77 -8.59 -3.68
C GLY A 124 18.12 -7.93 -3.41
N LEU A 125 18.22 -7.08 -2.38
CA LEU A 125 19.47 -6.48 -1.96
C LEU A 125 20.47 -7.54 -1.46
N LEU A 126 20.00 -8.49 -0.65
CA LEU A 126 20.82 -9.58 -0.14
C LEU A 126 21.34 -10.45 -1.29
N ALA A 127 20.50 -10.82 -2.23
CA ALA A 127 20.89 -11.56 -3.42
C ALA A 127 21.91 -10.77 -4.25
N ASN A 128 21.68 -9.47 -4.47
CA ASN A 128 22.60 -8.61 -5.19
C ASN A 128 23.96 -8.49 -4.48
N LEU A 129 23.97 -8.31 -3.15
CA LEU A 129 25.21 -8.29 -2.36
C LEU A 129 25.96 -9.62 -2.42
N THR A 130 25.24 -10.74 -2.38
CA THR A 130 25.84 -12.08 -2.49
C THR A 130 26.47 -12.28 -3.85
N LEU A 131 25.77 -11.93 -4.93
CA LEU A 131 26.29 -12.00 -6.30
C LEU A 131 27.49 -11.08 -6.50
N THR A 132 27.44 -9.88 -5.92
CA THR A 132 28.56 -8.93 -5.93
C THR A 132 29.79 -9.52 -5.23
N ALA A 133 29.62 -10.10 -4.05
CA ALA A 133 30.71 -10.71 -3.30
C ALA A 133 31.36 -11.88 -4.07
N LEU A 134 30.54 -12.74 -4.68
CA LEU A 134 31.00 -13.84 -5.53
C LEU A 134 31.76 -13.32 -6.77
N SER A 135 31.27 -12.29 -7.43
CA SER A 135 31.91 -11.66 -8.59
C SER A 135 33.29 -11.06 -8.23
N LEU A 136 33.39 -10.40 -7.07
CA LEU A 136 34.66 -9.88 -6.58
C LEU A 136 35.67 -11.00 -6.30
N MET A 137 35.21 -12.15 -5.78
CA MET A 137 36.07 -13.32 -5.55
C MET A 137 36.57 -13.96 -6.88
N GLN A 138 35.79 -13.85 -7.96
CA GLN A 138 36.13 -14.37 -9.30
C GLN A 138 36.99 -13.40 -10.12
N GLY A 139 37.27 -12.19 -9.62
CA GLY A 139 38.13 -11.21 -10.28
C GLY A 139 37.39 -10.30 -11.28
N ASP A 140 36.07 -10.38 -11.40
CA ASP A 140 35.26 -9.58 -12.34
C ASP A 140 35.15 -8.09 -11.97
N GLY A 141 35.68 -7.73 -10.81
CA GLY A 141 35.89 -6.36 -10.40
C GLY A 141 34.62 -5.57 -10.00
N VAL A 142 34.86 -4.36 -9.50
CA VAL A 142 33.87 -3.41 -9.02
C VAL A 142 32.84 -3.01 -10.12
N TRP A 143 33.24 -3.09 -11.38
CA TRP A 143 32.36 -2.74 -12.51
C TRP A 143 31.13 -3.65 -12.63
N PHE A 144 31.27 -4.94 -12.39
CA PHE A 144 30.11 -5.86 -12.41
C PHE A 144 29.10 -5.50 -11.31
N ALA A 145 29.59 -5.22 -10.11
CA ALA A 145 28.75 -4.82 -8.98
C ALA A 145 28.01 -3.51 -9.26
N LEU A 146 28.70 -2.51 -9.78
CA LEU A 146 28.12 -1.22 -10.13
C LEU A 146 27.04 -1.37 -11.22
N ARG A 147 27.35 -2.13 -12.27
CA ARG A 147 26.41 -2.42 -13.35
C ARG A 147 25.15 -3.13 -12.84
N SER A 148 25.31 -4.19 -12.04
CA SER A 148 24.17 -4.92 -11.45
C SER A 148 23.28 -4.01 -10.59
N LEU A 149 23.88 -3.14 -9.78
CA LEU A 149 23.14 -2.17 -8.96
C LEU A 149 22.36 -1.16 -9.84
N LEU A 150 22.99 -0.65 -10.89
CA LEU A 150 22.36 0.29 -11.83
C LEU A 150 21.21 -0.37 -12.61
N GLU A 151 21.37 -1.61 -13.06
CA GLU A 151 20.34 -2.38 -13.74
C GLU A 151 19.16 -2.68 -12.80
N CYS A 152 19.41 -3.05 -11.55
CA CYS A 152 18.38 -3.26 -10.55
C CYS A 152 17.59 -1.96 -10.27
N MET A 153 18.30 -0.86 -10.02
CA MET A 153 17.67 0.44 -9.79
C MET A 153 16.90 0.92 -11.02
N GLY A 154 17.46 0.78 -12.21
CA GLY A 154 16.81 1.12 -13.47
C GLY A 154 15.53 0.32 -13.69
N SER A 155 15.54 -0.98 -13.40
CA SER A 155 14.36 -1.85 -13.49
C SER A 155 13.25 -1.44 -12.52
N ILE A 156 13.60 -1.10 -11.28
CA ILE A 156 12.63 -0.60 -10.29
C ILE A 156 11.99 0.71 -10.77
N LEU A 157 12.81 1.67 -11.19
CA LEU A 157 12.32 2.97 -11.67
C LEU A 157 11.46 2.81 -12.92
N ALA A 158 11.87 1.98 -13.88
CA ALA A 158 11.10 1.71 -15.10
C ALA A 158 9.75 1.06 -14.76
N THR A 159 9.73 0.06 -13.89
CA THR A 159 8.49 -0.60 -13.45
C THR A 159 7.54 0.39 -12.79
N LEU A 160 8.02 1.22 -11.87
CA LEU A 160 7.22 2.25 -11.21
C LEU A 160 6.70 3.29 -12.21
N LEU A 161 7.53 3.70 -13.19
CA LEU A 161 7.12 4.64 -14.23
C LEU A 161 6.01 4.06 -15.12
N VAL A 162 6.14 2.80 -15.53
CA VAL A 162 5.13 2.10 -16.34
C VAL A 162 3.83 1.97 -15.56
N LEU A 163 3.87 1.52 -14.30
CA LEU A 163 2.67 1.40 -13.46
C LEU A 163 2.01 2.75 -13.22
N GLY A 164 2.79 3.79 -12.93
CA GLY A 164 2.28 5.16 -12.79
C GLY A 164 1.65 5.67 -14.08
N GLY A 165 2.29 5.42 -15.22
CA GLY A 165 1.79 5.78 -16.55
C GLY A 165 0.47 5.09 -16.88
N ILE A 166 0.36 3.79 -16.66
CA ILE A 166 -0.88 3.02 -16.85
C ILE A 166 -1.98 3.56 -15.95
N THR A 167 -1.68 3.82 -14.67
CA THR A 167 -2.65 4.34 -13.70
C THR A 167 -3.16 5.72 -14.13
N VAL A 168 -2.28 6.63 -14.48
CA VAL A 168 -2.67 7.99 -14.92
C VAL A 168 -3.43 7.94 -16.25
N ALA A 169 -3.06 7.07 -17.19
CA ALA A 169 -3.75 6.92 -18.46
C ALA A 169 -5.17 6.36 -18.26
N SER A 170 -5.33 5.33 -17.41
CA SER A 170 -6.65 4.73 -17.14
C SER A 170 -7.58 5.67 -16.38
N GLU A 171 -7.05 6.48 -15.46
CA GLU A 171 -7.85 7.39 -14.63
C GLU A 171 -7.79 8.86 -15.11
N TRP A 172 -7.30 9.09 -16.34
CA TRP A 172 -7.03 10.44 -16.88
C TRP A 172 -8.18 11.42 -16.71
N ARG A 173 -9.42 10.95 -16.93
CA ARG A 173 -10.63 11.80 -16.83
C ARG A 173 -11.06 12.05 -15.38
N ARG A 174 -10.72 11.18 -14.46
CA ARG A 174 -11.07 11.28 -13.04
C ARG A 174 -10.09 12.13 -12.24
N ILE A 175 -8.86 12.27 -12.73
CA ILE A 175 -7.85 13.12 -12.07
C ILE A 175 -8.12 14.59 -12.43
N HIS A 176 -8.56 15.37 -11.47
CA HIS A 176 -8.83 16.81 -11.62
C HIS A 176 -7.55 17.64 -11.54
N ALA A 177 -6.69 17.53 -12.55
CA ALA A 177 -5.45 18.29 -12.68
C ALA A 177 -5.16 18.60 -14.15
N PRO A 178 -4.46 19.70 -14.47
CA PRO A 178 -4.05 20.02 -15.83
C PRO A 178 -3.08 18.94 -16.37
N ALA A 179 -3.10 18.73 -17.69
CA ALA A 179 -2.36 17.65 -18.36
C ALA A 179 -0.86 17.67 -18.03
N TRP A 180 -0.24 18.84 -18.01
CA TRP A 180 1.19 18.98 -17.69
C TRP A 180 1.54 18.48 -16.27
N LYS A 181 0.66 18.72 -15.27
CA LYS A 181 0.87 18.20 -13.92
C LYS A 181 0.74 16.68 -13.87
N LYS A 182 -0.22 16.12 -14.59
CA LYS A 182 -0.38 14.65 -14.69
C LYS A 182 0.89 14.01 -15.23
N ILE A 183 1.45 14.55 -16.31
CA ILE A 183 2.70 14.05 -16.92
C ILE A 183 3.88 14.25 -15.96
N ALA A 184 4.08 15.47 -15.43
CA ALA A 184 5.18 15.77 -14.53
C ALA A 184 5.18 14.88 -13.28
N PHE A 185 4.01 14.68 -12.66
CA PHE A 185 3.91 13.83 -11.47
C PHE A 185 4.03 12.33 -11.80
N THR A 186 3.66 11.88 -12.99
CA THR A 186 3.95 10.52 -13.43
C THR A 186 5.46 10.30 -13.55
N LEU A 187 6.20 11.25 -14.10
CA LEU A 187 7.66 11.16 -14.23
C LEU A 187 8.38 11.21 -12.86
N THR A 188 7.88 11.97 -11.90
CA THR A 188 8.46 12.07 -10.55
C THR A 188 7.94 11.01 -9.57
N PHE A 189 6.89 10.29 -9.92
CA PHE A 189 6.30 9.23 -9.08
C PHE A 189 7.31 8.16 -8.63
N PRO A 190 8.20 7.64 -9.49
CA PRO A 190 9.20 6.68 -9.05
C PRO A 190 10.10 7.20 -7.94
N LEU A 191 10.53 8.47 -8.02
CA LEU A 191 11.37 9.10 -6.98
C LEU A 191 10.61 9.21 -5.65
N PHE A 192 9.32 9.57 -5.71
CA PHE A 192 8.47 9.60 -4.53
C PHE A 192 8.34 8.20 -3.91
N MET A 193 8.16 7.17 -4.71
CA MET A 193 8.05 5.78 -4.24
C MET A 193 9.36 5.28 -3.60
N LEU A 194 10.52 5.67 -4.09
CA LEU A 194 11.80 5.32 -3.48
C LEU A 194 11.91 5.82 -2.03
N THR A 195 11.22 6.90 -1.67
CA THR A 195 11.20 7.38 -0.27
C THR A 195 10.53 6.41 0.70
N TYR A 196 9.75 5.43 0.21
CA TYR A 196 9.19 4.37 1.06
C TYR A 196 10.26 3.43 1.61
N LEU A 197 11.40 3.24 0.94
CA LEU A 197 12.48 2.36 1.41
C LEU A 197 13.02 2.82 2.77
N PRO A 198 13.57 4.04 2.92
CA PRO A 198 14.07 4.50 4.21
C PRO A 198 12.96 4.62 5.26
N ILE A 199 11.72 4.98 4.86
CA ILE A 199 10.58 5.06 5.78
C ILE A 199 10.24 3.66 6.33
N SER A 200 10.19 2.64 5.49
CA SER A 200 9.90 1.27 5.90
C SER A 200 11.00 0.70 6.79
N MET A 201 12.26 1.01 6.50
CA MET A 201 13.39 0.64 7.36
C MET A 201 13.28 1.32 8.73
N ALA A 202 12.98 2.62 8.77
CA ALA A 202 12.77 3.34 10.03
C ALA A 202 11.60 2.76 10.85
N ALA A 203 10.52 2.32 10.17
CA ALA A 203 9.35 1.72 10.82
C ALA A 203 9.67 0.43 11.59
N LEU A 204 10.73 -0.30 11.23
CA LEU A 204 11.15 -1.50 11.96
C LEU A 204 11.57 -1.16 13.40
N PHE A 205 12.28 -0.05 13.57
CA PHE A 205 12.96 0.30 14.83
C PHE A 205 12.21 1.39 15.62
N MET A 206 11.47 2.28 14.94
CA MET A 206 10.79 3.40 15.59
C MET A 206 9.49 2.97 16.28
N LYS A 207 9.22 3.57 17.44
CA LYS A 207 7.87 3.58 18.04
C LYS A 207 7.06 4.65 17.31
N VAL A 208 5.89 4.28 16.83
CA VAL A 208 5.00 5.18 16.09
C VAL A 208 3.66 5.21 16.81
N GLU A 209 3.19 6.42 17.10
CA GLU A 209 1.88 6.68 17.67
C GLU A 209 0.92 7.24 16.61
N TRP A 210 -0.35 6.96 16.76
CA TRP A 210 -1.37 7.55 15.92
C TRP A 210 -1.53 9.03 16.27
N LYS A 211 -1.41 9.90 15.26
CA LYS A 211 -1.71 11.33 15.38
C LYS A 211 -2.57 11.75 14.20
N PRO A 212 -3.64 12.55 14.42
CA PRO A 212 -4.49 13.02 13.33
C PRO A 212 -3.68 13.86 12.35
N ILE A 213 -4.11 13.82 11.09
CA ILE A 213 -3.57 14.66 10.01
C ILE A 213 -4.20 16.03 10.13
N HIS A 214 -3.43 17.09 9.95
CA HIS A 214 -3.95 18.45 9.88
C HIS A 214 -4.60 18.65 8.51
N HIS A 215 -5.92 18.89 8.50
CA HIS A 215 -6.66 19.25 7.29
C HIS A 215 -6.63 20.76 7.09
N SER A 216 -6.35 21.20 5.86
CA SER A 216 -6.29 22.62 5.50
C SER A 216 -7.64 23.19 5.09
N VAL A 217 -8.60 22.35 4.71
CA VAL A 217 -9.92 22.76 4.27
C VAL A 217 -10.89 22.76 5.46
N ASN A 218 -11.42 23.95 5.80
CA ASN A 218 -12.52 24.07 6.77
C ASN A 218 -13.82 23.58 6.12
N LEU A 219 -14.31 22.42 6.53
CA LEU A 219 -15.55 21.80 6.01
C LEU A 219 -16.79 22.70 6.24
N THR A 220 -16.74 23.64 7.19
CA THR A 220 -17.81 24.61 7.46
C THR A 220 -18.03 25.63 6.31
N SER A 221 -17.10 25.73 5.37
CA SER A 221 -17.20 26.61 4.20
C SER A 221 -17.74 25.94 2.94
N LEU A 222 -17.99 24.62 2.97
CA LEU A 222 -18.57 23.92 1.84
C LEU A 222 -20.10 24.04 1.86
N PRO A 223 -20.74 24.37 0.73
CA PRO A 223 -22.20 24.31 0.65
C PRO A 223 -22.67 22.88 0.94
N SER A 224 -23.66 22.76 1.81
CA SER A 224 -24.32 21.47 2.09
C SER A 224 -24.72 20.80 0.78
N PRO A 225 -24.39 19.53 0.54
CA PRO A 225 -24.86 18.84 -0.66
C PRO A 225 -26.38 18.89 -0.69
N ALA A 226 -26.94 19.43 -1.75
CA ALA A 226 -28.37 19.45 -1.96
C ALA A 226 -28.86 17.99 -1.98
N VAL A 227 -29.56 17.57 -0.94
CA VAL A 227 -30.28 16.30 -0.91
C VAL A 227 -31.33 16.37 -2.02
N LYS A 228 -31.07 15.76 -3.16
CA LYS A 228 -32.12 15.53 -4.18
C LYS A 228 -33.03 14.45 -3.60
N ASN A 229 -34.22 14.89 -3.18
CA ASN A 229 -35.35 13.99 -2.90
C ASN A 229 -35.78 13.26 -4.16
#